data_b4657ab3b3f6c931590860d28080872a
#
_entry.id   b4657ab3b3f6c931590860d28080872a
#
_cell.length_a   1.000
_cell.length_b   1.000
_cell.length_c   1.000
_cell.angle_alpha   90.00
_cell.angle_beta   90.00
_cell.angle_gamma   90.00
#
_symmetry.space_group_name_H-M   'P 1'
#
loop_
_entity.id
_entity.type
_entity.pdbx_description
1 polymer ?
#
loop_
_entity_poly.entity_id
_entity_poly.type
_entity_poly.pdbx_seq_one_letter_code
_entity_poly.pdbx_strand_id
1 'polypeptide(L)'
;MNHDVIPTFEEHGAKIEVVLSDNGREFCGRPDQHPYELFLQLEDIEHRTTRVKRPQSNGIVERFHRTLLDEHFRVEGRRTWFETIDEMQKVLDDYLVAYNTRRPHQGRGMNGRTPITVFTTGLPKQPQQKKEKSPLQKPDNQLAA
;
A
#
# COMPACT_ATOMS: atom_id res chain seq x y z
N MET A 1 -8.81 -4.91 3.67
CA MET A 1 -8.83 -3.75 2.77
C MET A 1 -9.34 -2.50 3.48
N ASN A 2 -10.50 -2.51 4.10
CA ASN A 2 -11.11 -1.36 4.78
C ASN A 2 -10.27 -0.80 5.94
N HIS A 3 -9.62 -1.65 6.73
CA HIS A 3 -8.90 -1.23 7.94
C HIS A 3 -7.41 -0.89 7.70
N ASP A 4 -6.84 -1.33 6.59
CA ASP A 4 -5.40 -1.19 6.35
C ASP A 4 -5.09 -0.51 5.02
N VAL A 5 -5.64 -1.01 3.92
CA VAL A 5 -5.25 -0.56 2.58
C VAL A 5 -5.80 0.83 2.26
N ILE A 6 -7.11 1.03 2.41
CA ILE A 6 -7.75 2.31 2.11
C ILE A 6 -7.18 3.43 2.99
N PRO A 7 -7.12 3.29 4.34
CA PRO A 7 -6.53 4.31 5.21
C PRO A 7 -5.08 4.64 4.86
N THR A 8 -4.27 3.64 4.52
CA THR A 8 -2.88 3.87 4.10
C THR A 8 -2.78 4.76 2.87
N PHE A 9 -3.64 4.56 1.86
CA PHE A 9 -3.66 5.42 0.68
C PHE A 9 -4.15 6.83 0.99
N GLU A 10 -5.18 6.96 1.83
CA GLU A 10 -5.73 8.25 2.26
C GLU A 10 -4.72 9.07 3.06
N GLU A 11 -3.97 8.45 3.98
CA GLU A 11 -2.87 9.09 4.72
C GLU A 11 -1.81 9.68 3.79
N HIS A 12 -1.62 9.09 2.62
CA HIS A 12 -0.73 9.59 1.60
C HIS A 12 -1.40 10.53 0.58
N GLY A 13 -2.66 10.92 0.82
CA GLY A 13 -3.41 11.81 -0.07
C GLY A 13 -3.73 11.19 -1.44
N ALA A 14 -3.80 9.86 -1.51
CA ALA A 14 -4.14 9.11 -2.71
C ALA A 14 -5.47 8.38 -2.55
N LYS A 15 -6.21 8.20 -3.66
CA LYS A 15 -7.43 7.39 -3.72
C LYS A 15 -7.16 6.14 -4.56
N ILE A 16 -7.73 5.02 -4.14
CA ILE A 16 -7.73 3.79 -4.94
C ILE A 16 -8.88 3.90 -5.96
N GLU A 17 -8.54 3.92 -7.23
CA GLU A 17 -9.53 3.99 -8.31
C GLU A 17 -9.93 2.60 -8.81
N VAL A 18 -8.97 1.67 -8.84
CA VAL A 18 -9.14 0.34 -9.43
C VAL A 18 -8.46 -0.72 -8.58
N VAL A 19 -9.15 -1.82 -8.35
CA VAL A 19 -8.57 -3.04 -7.78
C VAL A 19 -8.59 -4.15 -8.81
N LEU A 20 -7.45 -4.83 -8.98
CA LEU A 20 -7.32 -6.01 -9.82
C LEU A 20 -7.21 -7.25 -8.95
N SER A 21 -8.10 -8.20 -9.11
CA SER A 21 -8.04 -9.52 -8.47
C SER A 21 -7.97 -10.65 -9.49
N ASP A 22 -7.71 -11.86 -9.04
CA ASP A 22 -7.99 -13.05 -9.84
C ASP A 22 -9.49 -13.36 -9.83
N ASN A 23 -9.88 -14.49 -10.47
CA ASN A 23 -11.26 -14.92 -10.52
C ASN A 23 -11.64 -15.84 -9.35
N GLY A 24 -10.95 -15.71 -8.20
CA GLY A 24 -11.27 -16.44 -6.98
C GLY A 24 -12.69 -16.13 -6.50
N ARG A 25 -13.36 -17.14 -5.94
CA ARG A 25 -14.73 -16.97 -5.41
C ARG A 25 -14.81 -15.99 -4.24
N GLU A 26 -13.70 -15.75 -3.59
CA GLU A 26 -13.56 -14.76 -2.53
C GLU A 26 -13.61 -13.31 -3.03
N PHE A 27 -13.33 -13.08 -4.31
CA PHE A 27 -13.32 -11.76 -4.92
C PHE A 27 -14.41 -11.56 -5.96
N CYS A 28 -14.88 -12.64 -6.58
CA CYS A 28 -15.80 -12.60 -7.72
C CYS A 28 -17.10 -13.32 -7.44
N GLY A 29 -18.21 -12.64 -7.69
CA GLY A 29 -19.56 -13.17 -7.58
C GLY A 29 -20.55 -12.31 -8.35
N ARG A 30 -21.83 -12.41 -7.99
CA ARG A 30 -22.85 -11.52 -8.53
C ARG A 30 -22.63 -10.11 -7.96
N PRO A 31 -22.54 -9.07 -8.82
CA PRO A 31 -22.25 -7.70 -8.35
C PRO A 31 -23.25 -7.15 -7.35
N ASP A 32 -24.49 -7.64 -7.38
CA ASP A 32 -25.59 -7.24 -6.51
C ASP A 32 -25.67 -8.02 -5.18
N GLN A 33 -24.87 -9.06 -5.01
CA GLN A 33 -24.97 -9.96 -3.86
C GLN A 33 -23.63 -10.28 -3.21
N HIS A 34 -22.51 -10.17 -3.93
CA HIS A 34 -21.22 -10.55 -3.42
C HIS A 34 -20.66 -9.49 -2.47
N PRO A 35 -20.31 -9.80 -1.20
CA PRO A 35 -19.89 -8.80 -0.22
C PRO A 35 -18.72 -7.94 -0.65
N TYR A 36 -17.74 -8.53 -1.34
CA TYR A 36 -16.58 -7.81 -1.84
C TYR A 36 -16.94 -6.82 -2.96
N GLU A 37 -17.79 -7.24 -3.90
CA GLU A 37 -18.29 -6.36 -4.97
C GLU A 37 -19.10 -5.19 -4.42
N LEU A 38 -20.01 -5.47 -3.47
CA LEU A 38 -20.80 -4.43 -2.81
C LEU A 38 -19.92 -3.45 -2.04
N PHE A 39 -18.90 -3.95 -1.35
CA PHE A 39 -17.93 -3.11 -0.66
C PHE A 39 -17.20 -2.17 -1.63
N LEU A 40 -16.68 -2.69 -2.75
CA LEU A 40 -15.97 -1.86 -3.73
C LEU A 40 -16.89 -0.82 -4.37
N GLN A 41 -18.16 -1.16 -4.61
CA GLN A 41 -19.16 -0.21 -5.11
C GLN A 41 -19.45 0.92 -4.10
N LEU A 42 -19.52 0.60 -2.80
CA LEU A 42 -19.71 1.61 -1.74
C LEU A 42 -18.52 2.57 -1.64
N GLU A 43 -17.30 2.08 -1.87
CA GLU A 43 -16.07 2.88 -1.84
C GLU A 43 -15.79 3.58 -3.19
N ASP A 44 -16.66 3.43 -4.19
CA ASP A 44 -16.47 3.97 -5.54
C ASP A 44 -15.14 3.49 -6.18
N ILE A 45 -14.84 2.19 -6.01
CA ILE A 45 -13.64 1.53 -6.53
C ILE A 45 -14.05 0.56 -7.65
N GLU A 46 -13.44 0.72 -8.84
CA GLU A 46 -13.67 -0.19 -9.95
C GLU A 46 -13.02 -1.56 -9.66
N HIS A 47 -13.79 -2.63 -9.80
CA HIS A 47 -13.26 -3.99 -9.73
C HIS A 47 -12.92 -4.51 -11.12
N ARG A 48 -11.66 -4.92 -11.31
CA ARG A 48 -11.19 -5.60 -12.51
C ARG A 48 -10.68 -6.98 -12.15
N THR A 49 -11.00 -7.95 -13.00
CA THR A 49 -10.52 -9.33 -12.84
C THR A 49 -9.49 -9.68 -13.92
N THR A 50 -8.57 -10.58 -13.57
CA THR A 50 -7.61 -11.09 -14.54
C THR A 50 -8.32 -11.93 -15.60
N ARG A 51 -7.87 -11.83 -16.85
CA ARG A 51 -8.43 -12.66 -17.93
C ARG A 51 -8.09 -14.12 -17.69
N VAL A 52 -9.09 -14.99 -17.85
CA VAL A 52 -8.91 -16.43 -17.79
C VAL A 52 -7.78 -16.87 -18.75
N LYS A 53 -6.86 -17.71 -18.28
CA LYS A 53 -5.67 -18.20 -19.01
C LYS A 53 -4.60 -17.15 -19.36
N ARG A 54 -4.57 -15.99 -18.69
CA ARG A 54 -3.46 -15.03 -18.78
C ARG A 54 -2.82 -14.78 -17.40
N PRO A 55 -1.97 -15.70 -16.92
CA PRO A 55 -1.36 -15.60 -15.58
C PRO A 55 -0.43 -14.39 -15.41
N GLN A 56 0.00 -13.77 -16.50
CA GLN A 56 0.92 -12.63 -16.47
C GLN A 56 0.36 -11.40 -15.74
N SER A 57 -0.96 -11.28 -15.61
CA SER A 57 -1.60 -10.13 -14.97
C SER A 57 -1.33 -10.06 -13.45
N ASN A 58 -1.14 -11.20 -12.79
CA ASN A 58 -0.85 -11.34 -11.35
C ASN A 58 0.64 -11.62 -11.05
N GLY A 59 1.50 -11.59 -12.07
CA GLY A 59 2.90 -12.01 -11.92
C GLY A 59 3.71 -11.24 -10.88
N ILE A 60 3.32 -10.01 -10.51
CA ILE A 60 3.98 -9.23 -9.44
C ILE A 60 3.62 -9.83 -8.09
N VAL A 61 2.34 -10.08 -7.83
CA VAL A 61 1.85 -10.67 -6.57
C VAL A 61 2.36 -12.09 -6.41
N GLU A 62 2.30 -12.92 -7.46
CA GLU A 62 2.83 -14.29 -7.45
C GLU A 62 4.33 -14.32 -7.15
N ARG A 63 5.10 -13.40 -7.73
CA ARG A 63 6.53 -13.28 -7.45
C ARG A 63 6.78 -12.85 -6.02
N PHE A 64 5.99 -11.92 -5.50
CA PHE A 64 6.09 -11.50 -4.10
C PHE A 64 5.79 -12.67 -3.16
N HIS A 65 4.71 -13.41 -3.37
CA HIS A 65 4.38 -14.60 -2.58
C HIS A 65 5.49 -15.66 -2.61
N ARG A 66 6.07 -15.91 -3.80
CA ARG A 66 7.21 -16.83 -3.91
C ARG A 66 8.41 -16.33 -3.12
N THR A 67 8.75 -15.05 -3.23
CA THR A 67 9.86 -14.45 -2.49
C THR A 67 9.63 -14.55 -0.98
N LEU A 68 8.41 -14.24 -0.52
CA LEU A 68 8.03 -14.35 0.88
C LEU A 68 8.14 -15.79 1.39
N LEU A 69 7.67 -16.76 0.61
CA LEU A 69 7.77 -18.17 0.94
C LEU A 69 9.23 -18.63 1.01
N ASP A 70 10.05 -18.28 0.02
CA ASP A 70 11.42 -18.80 -0.11
C ASP A 70 12.39 -18.10 0.85
N GLU A 71 12.28 -16.82 1.05
CA GLU A 71 13.24 -16.01 1.80
C GLU A 71 12.84 -15.82 3.29
N HIS A 72 11.55 -15.87 3.60
CA HIS A 72 11.07 -15.71 4.96
C HIS A 72 10.55 -17.03 5.54
N PHE A 73 9.41 -17.54 5.10
CA PHE A 73 8.76 -18.68 5.78
C PHE A 73 9.60 -19.96 5.78
N ARG A 74 10.28 -20.29 4.68
CA ARG A 74 11.15 -21.48 4.63
C ARG A 74 12.42 -21.32 5.45
N VAL A 75 12.89 -20.11 5.63
CA VAL A 75 14.09 -19.82 6.43
C VAL A 75 13.72 -19.79 7.90
N GLU A 76 12.73 -19.00 8.29
CA GLU A 76 12.33 -18.86 9.69
C GLU A 76 11.73 -20.16 10.24
N GLY A 77 10.93 -20.89 9.47
CA GLY A 77 10.40 -22.19 9.89
C GLY A 77 11.44 -23.28 10.12
N ARG A 78 12.72 -23.05 9.74
CA ARG A 78 13.85 -23.96 10.06
C ARG A 78 14.68 -23.46 11.24
N ARG A 79 14.59 -22.19 11.59
CA ARG A 79 15.42 -21.54 12.60
C ARG A 79 14.69 -21.34 13.90
N THR A 80 13.41 -21.03 13.84
CA THR A 80 12.63 -20.58 14.98
C THR A 80 11.39 -21.43 15.13
N TRP A 81 11.15 -21.88 16.34
CA TRP A 81 9.86 -22.46 16.73
C TRP A 81 9.01 -21.36 17.31
N PHE A 82 7.87 -21.06 16.66
CA PHE A 82 6.91 -20.06 17.12
C PHE A 82 5.87 -20.75 18.00
N GLU A 83 5.64 -20.21 19.18
CA GLU A 83 4.61 -20.71 20.09
C GLU A 83 3.27 -20.02 19.84
N THR A 84 3.31 -18.79 19.32
CA THR A 84 2.13 -17.98 19.06
C THR A 84 2.15 -17.41 17.65
N ILE A 85 0.93 -17.07 17.16
CA ILE A 85 0.76 -16.39 15.88
C ILE A 85 1.36 -14.97 15.93
N ASP A 86 1.29 -14.31 17.08
CA ASP A 86 1.79 -12.95 17.26
C ASP A 86 3.33 -12.88 17.11
N GLU A 87 4.04 -13.88 17.62
CA GLU A 87 5.48 -13.99 17.40
C GLU A 87 5.83 -14.14 15.92
N MET A 88 5.11 -15.01 15.22
CA MET A 88 5.30 -15.21 13.78
C MET A 88 4.95 -13.95 12.99
N GLN A 89 3.87 -13.26 13.37
CA GLN A 89 3.46 -11.99 12.75
C GLN A 89 4.52 -10.92 12.91
N LYS A 90 5.09 -10.77 14.11
CA LYS A 90 6.14 -9.78 14.37
C LYS A 90 7.37 -9.97 13.47
N VAL A 91 7.83 -11.22 13.34
CA VAL A 91 8.99 -11.54 12.47
C VAL A 91 8.66 -11.29 11.01
N LEU A 92 7.43 -11.56 10.59
CA LEU A 92 6.94 -11.24 9.25
C LEU A 92 6.90 -9.74 9.00
N ASP A 93 6.42 -8.95 9.95
CA ASP A 93 6.34 -7.49 9.85
C ASP A 93 7.73 -6.87 9.71
N ASP A 94 8.70 -7.33 10.51
CA ASP A 94 10.10 -6.90 10.41
C ASP A 94 10.70 -7.22 9.03
N TYR A 95 10.41 -8.40 8.49
CA TYR A 95 10.81 -8.78 7.14
C TYR A 95 10.16 -7.87 6.07
N LEU A 96 8.86 -7.60 6.18
CA LEU A 96 8.13 -6.75 5.24
C LEU A 96 8.62 -5.30 5.27
N VAL A 97 8.95 -4.78 6.45
CA VAL A 97 9.58 -3.47 6.59
C VAL A 97 10.93 -3.45 5.85
N ALA A 98 11.78 -4.43 6.07
CA ALA A 98 13.06 -4.53 5.38
C ALA A 98 12.90 -4.70 3.86
N TYR A 99 11.96 -5.53 3.43
CA TYR A 99 11.62 -5.75 2.02
C TYR A 99 11.21 -4.45 1.33
N ASN A 100 10.35 -3.66 1.96
CA ASN A 100 9.81 -2.44 1.39
C ASN A 100 10.77 -1.26 1.43
N THR A 101 11.63 -1.16 2.48
CA THR A 101 12.43 0.03 2.74
C THR A 101 13.91 -0.12 2.39
N ARG A 102 14.45 -1.33 2.42
CA ARG A 102 15.91 -1.58 2.29
C ARG A 102 16.28 -2.40 1.06
N ARG A 103 15.39 -3.29 0.60
CA ARG A 103 15.70 -4.20 -0.51
C ARG A 103 15.57 -3.49 -1.86
N PRO A 104 16.65 -3.40 -2.66
CA PRO A 104 16.58 -2.90 -4.03
C PRO A 104 15.94 -3.94 -4.95
N HIS A 105 15.09 -3.50 -5.88
CA HIS A 105 14.40 -4.35 -6.82
C HIS A 105 14.78 -4.02 -8.27
N GLN A 106 14.99 -5.07 -9.08
CA GLN A 106 15.30 -4.96 -10.51
C GLN A 106 14.08 -5.20 -11.41
N GLY A 107 12.88 -5.34 -10.84
CA GLY A 107 11.64 -5.52 -11.59
C GLY A 107 11.32 -4.31 -12.48
N ARG A 108 10.38 -4.51 -13.40
CA ARG A 108 9.94 -3.45 -14.31
C ARG A 108 9.53 -2.19 -13.56
N GLY A 109 10.11 -1.05 -13.90
CA GLY A 109 9.85 0.24 -13.27
C GLY A 109 10.56 0.48 -11.94
N MET A 110 11.24 -0.52 -11.38
CA MET A 110 11.92 -0.40 -10.08
C MET A 110 13.30 0.26 -10.20
N ASN A 111 14.11 -0.12 -11.19
CA ASN A 111 15.44 0.45 -11.46
C ASN A 111 16.35 0.49 -10.22
N GLY A 112 16.40 -0.60 -9.45
CA GLY A 112 17.20 -0.69 -8.24
C GLY A 112 16.62 0.04 -7.02
N ARG A 113 15.44 0.66 -7.14
CA ARG A 113 14.77 1.34 -6.03
C ARG A 113 14.02 0.35 -5.15
N THR A 114 13.72 0.79 -3.93
CA THR A 114 12.88 0.03 -3.00
C THR A 114 11.39 0.25 -3.32
N PRO A 115 10.48 -0.69 -2.95
CA PRO A 115 9.06 -0.53 -3.16
C PRO A 115 8.50 0.78 -2.59
N ILE A 116 8.88 1.14 -1.37
CA ILE A 116 8.41 2.38 -0.74
C ILE A 116 8.85 3.62 -1.52
N THR A 117 10.07 3.64 -2.06
CA THR A 117 10.57 4.76 -2.86
C THR A 117 9.75 4.92 -4.14
N VAL A 118 9.42 3.81 -4.80
CA VAL A 118 8.61 3.85 -6.03
C VAL A 118 7.19 4.28 -5.71
N PHE A 119 6.60 3.75 -4.65
CA PHE A 119 5.26 4.11 -4.19
C PHE A 119 5.16 5.62 -3.90
N THR A 120 6.04 6.14 -3.02
CA THR A 120 6.01 7.56 -2.63
C THR A 120 6.30 8.52 -3.78
N THR A 121 7.15 8.11 -4.74
CA THR A 121 7.42 8.91 -5.94
C THR A 121 6.23 8.96 -6.90
N GLY A 122 5.40 7.92 -6.90
CA GLY A 122 4.20 7.81 -7.73
C GLY A 122 2.97 8.50 -7.16
N LEU A 123 3.00 8.92 -5.90
CA LEU A 123 1.87 9.58 -5.26
C LEU A 123 1.57 10.96 -5.88
N PRO A 124 0.31 11.40 -5.89
CA PRO A 124 -0.04 12.75 -6.32
C PRO A 124 0.70 13.77 -5.45
N LYS A 125 1.31 14.76 -6.08
CA LYS A 125 1.94 15.86 -5.34
C LYS A 125 0.85 16.61 -4.60
N GLN A 126 0.86 16.56 -3.27
CA GLN A 126 -0.05 17.39 -2.48
C GLN A 126 0.15 18.87 -2.85
N PRO A 127 -0.93 19.64 -3.08
CA PRO A 127 -0.81 21.06 -3.28
C PRO A 127 -0.14 21.63 -2.03
N GLN A 128 1.02 22.28 -2.20
CA GLN A 128 1.72 22.92 -1.10
C GLN A 128 0.74 23.89 -0.45
N GLN A 129 0.38 23.65 0.81
CA GLN A 129 -0.32 24.64 1.61
C GLN A 129 0.54 25.91 1.60
N LYS A 130 0.07 26.96 0.92
CA LYS A 130 0.68 28.27 1.01
C LYS A 130 0.72 28.63 2.48
N LYS A 131 1.93 28.69 3.06
CA LYS A 131 2.12 29.27 4.40
C LYS A 131 1.47 30.65 4.36
N GLU A 132 0.34 30.81 5.04
CA GLU A 132 -0.23 32.13 5.29
C GLU A 132 0.85 32.97 5.97
N LYS A 133 1.26 34.01 5.26
CA LYS A 133 2.13 35.01 5.84
C LYS A 133 1.34 35.67 6.96
N SER A 134 1.77 35.46 8.21
CA SER A 134 1.28 36.20 9.36
C SER A 134 1.30 37.69 9.05
N PRO A 135 0.22 38.44 9.37
CA PRO A 135 0.21 39.89 9.16
C PRO A 135 1.28 40.54 10.03
N LEU A 136 2.13 41.32 9.38
CA LEU A 136 3.12 42.19 10.05
C LEU A 136 2.41 43.06 11.07
N GLN A 137 2.71 42.86 12.35
CA GLN A 137 2.37 43.83 13.41
C GLN A 137 3.05 45.14 13.10
N LYS A 138 2.25 46.21 12.92
CA LYS A 138 2.74 47.56 12.81
C LYS A 138 3.28 47.98 14.18
N PRO A 139 4.45 48.62 14.28
CA PRO A 139 4.89 49.19 15.55
C PRO A 139 4.02 50.39 15.92
N ASP A 140 3.42 50.35 17.10
CA ASP A 140 2.77 51.49 17.74
C ASP A 140 3.79 52.56 18.01
N ASN A 141 3.64 53.67 17.30
CA ASN A 141 4.40 54.90 17.51
C ASN A 141 3.64 55.72 18.55
N GLN A 142 3.94 55.56 19.84
CA GLN A 142 3.52 56.49 20.88
C GLN A 142 4.49 57.63 20.91
N LEU A 143 4.06 58.76 20.36
CA LEU A 143 4.66 60.05 20.58
C LEU A 143 4.27 60.53 21.97
N ALA A 144 5.27 60.76 22.80
CA ALA A 144 5.15 61.52 24.03
C ALA A 144 5.08 63.02 23.71
N ALA A 145 4.17 63.72 24.39
CA ALA A 145 4.21 65.09 24.67
C ALA A 145 4.04 65.33 26.19
#